data_76330bfb0b9c5f359ed1a39811dd6f97
#
_entry.id   76330bfb0b9c5f359ed1a39811dd6f97
#
_cell.length_a   1.000
_cell.length_b   1.000
_cell.length_c   1.000
_cell.angle_alpha   90.00
_cell.angle_beta   90.00
_cell.angle_gamma   90.00
#
_symmetry.space_group_name_H-M   'P 1'
#
loop_
_entity.id
_entity.type
_entity.pdbx_description
1 polymer ?
#
loop_
_entity_poly.entity_id
_entity_poly.type
_entity_poly.pdbx_seq_one_letter_code
_entity_poly.pdbx_strand_id
1 'polypeptide(L)'
;VGPFNPGPSWEIKGTGDFNGDGKDDILWRNDSGDLTNWLGQADGGFLPNDANALTNVDTAWSVVGTGDFNGDGRDDILWRHSSGVIGEWQGQANGAFANTSNVAANAVDNSWSVAGVGDFNGDGRDDIFWRHSSGAITEWLGRSDGSFVNNSGAAANAVDNSWSVVGTGDFNGDGRTDVLWRHSSGVFAEWQGSASGAL
;
A
#
# COMPACT_ATOMS: atom_id res chain seq x y z
N VAL A 1 5.09 20.07 -20.60
CA VAL A 1 4.92 19.95 -19.13
C VAL A 1 6.19 20.51 -18.50
N GLY A 2 6.06 21.50 -17.60
CA GLY A 2 7.20 22.13 -16.92
C GLY A 2 7.65 21.28 -15.71
N PRO A 3 8.85 21.54 -15.16
CA PRO A 3 9.32 20.84 -13.98
C PRO A 3 8.46 21.24 -12.77
N PHE A 4 7.97 20.23 -12.05
CA PHE A 4 7.30 20.40 -10.77
C PHE A 4 8.34 20.24 -9.65
N ASN A 5 8.31 21.08 -8.62
CA ASN A 5 9.28 21.02 -7.54
C ASN A 5 8.57 21.33 -6.21
N PRO A 6 8.27 20.32 -5.39
CA PRO A 6 7.67 20.51 -4.08
C PRO A 6 8.67 21.04 -3.04
N GLY A 7 9.97 21.04 -3.37
CA GLY A 7 11.07 21.40 -2.48
C GLY A 7 11.84 20.19 -1.98
N PRO A 8 13.07 20.40 -1.46
CA PRO A 8 14.01 19.32 -1.16
C PRO A 8 13.63 18.49 0.10
N SER A 9 12.71 18.99 0.93
CA SER A 9 12.23 18.27 2.12
C SER A 9 11.06 17.31 1.84
N TRP A 10 10.49 17.35 0.62
CA TRP A 10 9.39 16.51 0.24
C TRP A 10 9.87 15.26 -0.49
N GLU A 11 9.30 14.11 -0.11
CA GLU A 11 9.55 12.81 -0.72
C GLU A 11 8.26 12.20 -1.22
N ILE A 12 8.35 11.45 -2.32
CA ILE A 12 7.24 10.60 -2.79
C ILE A 12 7.11 9.42 -1.83
N LYS A 13 5.90 9.19 -1.31
CA LYS A 13 5.58 8.08 -0.41
C LYS A 13 4.71 7.01 -1.06
N GLY A 14 4.12 7.30 -2.20
CA GLY A 14 3.31 6.37 -2.98
C GLY A 14 2.75 7.03 -4.23
N THR A 15 2.18 6.22 -5.08
CA THR A 15 1.35 6.62 -6.22
C THR A 15 0.07 5.81 -6.20
N GLY A 16 -0.97 6.32 -6.82
CA GLY A 16 -2.25 5.65 -6.97
C GLY A 16 -3.35 6.63 -7.33
N ASP A 17 -4.50 6.13 -7.71
CA ASP A 17 -5.68 6.94 -8.06
C ASP A 17 -6.46 7.32 -6.79
N PHE A 18 -5.96 8.31 -6.02
CA PHE A 18 -6.55 8.69 -4.73
C PHE A 18 -7.90 9.38 -4.84
N ASN A 19 -8.28 9.84 -6.04
CA ASN A 19 -9.54 10.55 -6.27
C ASN A 19 -10.57 9.75 -7.09
N GLY A 20 -10.19 8.61 -7.68
CA GLY A 20 -11.05 7.73 -8.47
C GLY A 20 -11.34 8.26 -9.88
N ASP A 21 -10.43 9.06 -10.46
CA ASP A 21 -10.62 9.64 -11.79
C ASP A 21 -9.96 8.83 -12.93
N GLY A 22 -9.34 7.70 -12.60
CA GLY A 22 -8.66 6.78 -13.52
C GLY A 22 -7.24 7.20 -13.87
N LYS A 23 -6.63 8.09 -13.09
CA LYS A 23 -5.23 8.54 -13.28
C LYS A 23 -4.48 8.45 -11.97
N ASP A 24 -3.28 7.89 -12.02
CA ASP A 24 -2.42 7.85 -10.84
C ASP A 24 -2.00 9.27 -10.41
N ASP A 25 -2.07 9.47 -9.11
CA ASP A 25 -1.65 10.66 -8.38
C ASP A 25 -0.32 10.40 -7.68
N ILE A 26 0.32 11.44 -7.16
CA ILE A 26 1.55 11.33 -6.37
C ILE A 26 1.28 11.75 -4.93
N LEU A 27 1.55 10.86 -3.98
CA LEU A 27 1.51 11.16 -2.55
C LEU A 27 2.86 11.71 -2.09
N TRP A 28 2.84 12.90 -1.50
CA TRP A 28 4.02 13.59 -0.99
C TRP A 28 3.97 13.69 0.53
N ARG A 29 5.13 13.54 1.16
CA ARG A 29 5.31 13.81 2.59
C ARG A 29 6.67 14.45 2.85
N ASN A 30 6.71 15.45 3.74
CA ASN A 30 7.96 16.09 4.13
C ASN A 30 8.49 15.62 5.49
N ASP A 31 9.71 16.05 5.84
CA ASP A 31 10.39 15.69 7.08
C ASP A 31 9.66 16.19 8.35
N SER A 32 8.80 17.20 8.22
CA SER A 32 7.98 17.74 9.33
C SER A 32 6.68 16.99 9.54
N GLY A 33 6.39 15.99 8.67
CA GLY A 33 5.16 15.20 8.71
C GLY A 33 4.00 15.77 7.90
N ASP A 34 4.18 16.89 7.17
CA ASP A 34 3.15 17.37 6.27
C ASP A 34 2.98 16.38 5.11
N LEU A 35 1.72 16.11 4.78
CA LEU A 35 1.28 15.22 3.71
C LEU A 35 0.41 16.00 2.75
N THR A 36 0.58 15.77 1.46
CA THR A 36 -0.31 16.25 0.40
C THR A 36 -0.26 15.31 -0.79
N ASN A 37 -1.11 15.49 -1.78
CA ASN A 37 -1.01 14.80 -3.06
C ASN A 37 -1.07 15.76 -4.24
N TRP A 38 -0.59 15.29 -5.38
CA TRP A 38 -0.69 15.95 -6.65
C TRP A 38 -1.46 15.06 -7.62
N LEU A 39 -2.58 15.60 -8.12
CA LEU A 39 -3.51 14.86 -8.97
C LEU A 39 -3.01 14.76 -10.41
N GLY A 40 -3.00 13.55 -10.95
CA GLY A 40 -2.64 13.26 -12.33
C GLY A 40 -3.58 13.92 -13.33
N GLN A 41 -3.04 14.42 -14.44
CA GLN A 41 -3.80 15.10 -15.47
C GLN A 41 -3.71 14.35 -16.81
N ALA A 42 -4.74 14.50 -17.65
CA ALA A 42 -4.81 13.85 -18.96
C ALA A 42 -3.67 14.23 -19.93
N ASP A 43 -2.99 15.35 -19.70
CA ASP A 43 -1.84 15.78 -20.47
C ASP A 43 -0.50 15.23 -19.95
N GLY A 44 -0.53 14.37 -18.91
CA GLY A 44 0.64 13.82 -18.23
C GLY A 44 1.28 14.79 -17.22
N GLY A 45 0.62 15.90 -16.91
CA GLY A 45 1.01 16.81 -15.83
C GLY A 45 0.44 16.38 -14.49
N PHE A 46 0.77 17.18 -13.45
CA PHE A 46 0.21 17.01 -12.10
C PHE A 46 -0.29 18.36 -11.58
N LEU A 47 -1.39 18.33 -10.83
CA LEU A 47 -1.98 19.49 -10.19
C LEU A 47 -1.86 19.34 -8.66
N PRO A 48 -1.16 20.26 -7.95
CA PRO A 48 -1.12 20.24 -6.49
C PRO A 48 -2.52 20.34 -5.89
N ASN A 49 -2.81 19.51 -4.89
CA ASN A 49 -4.12 19.41 -4.22
C ASN A 49 -4.08 19.89 -2.76
N ASP A 50 -3.17 20.79 -2.42
CA ASP A 50 -2.96 21.27 -1.04
C ASP A 50 -4.24 21.81 -0.39
N ALA A 51 -5.15 22.38 -1.18
CA ALA A 51 -6.42 22.92 -0.67
C ALA A 51 -7.33 21.84 -0.05
N ASN A 52 -7.20 20.57 -0.46
CA ASN A 52 -8.01 19.45 0.02
C ASN A 52 -7.20 18.43 0.83
N ALA A 53 -5.94 18.18 0.44
CA ALA A 53 -5.15 17.07 0.94
C ALA A 53 -4.06 17.48 1.95
N LEU A 54 -3.67 18.77 2.02
CA LEU A 54 -2.60 19.18 2.94
C LEU A 54 -3.01 18.98 4.39
N THR A 55 -2.27 18.15 5.08
CA THR A 55 -2.45 17.83 6.51
C THR A 55 -1.11 17.50 7.16
N ASN A 56 -1.02 17.57 8.48
CA ASN A 56 0.16 17.16 9.22
C ASN A 56 -0.11 15.87 9.97
N VAL A 57 0.78 14.89 9.81
CA VAL A 57 0.74 13.58 10.45
C VAL A 57 2.00 13.44 11.30
N ASP A 58 1.84 13.07 12.57
CA ASP A 58 2.96 12.84 13.48
C ASP A 58 4.04 11.96 12.80
N THR A 59 5.31 12.33 12.95
CA THR A 59 6.44 11.65 12.30
C THR A 59 6.70 10.23 12.82
N ALA A 60 6.05 9.83 13.92
CA ALA A 60 6.02 8.44 14.37
C ALA A 60 5.23 7.52 13.44
N TRP A 61 4.38 8.08 12.55
CA TRP A 61 3.68 7.35 11.50
C TRP A 61 4.48 7.36 10.19
N SER A 62 4.51 6.24 9.52
CA SER A 62 5.09 6.09 8.18
C SER A 62 4.06 5.53 7.22
N VAL A 63 4.04 6.02 5.98
CA VAL A 63 3.32 5.37 4.87
C VAL A 63 4.05 4.08 4.54
N VAL A 64 3.34 2.96 4.53
CA VAL A 64 3.89 1.62 4.26
C VAL A 64 3.25 0.93 3.06
N GLY A 65 2.25 1.56 2.45
CA GLY A 65 1.60 1.12 1.22
C GLY A 65 0.50 2.07 0.78
N THR A 66 0.10 1.96 -0.48
CA THR A 66 -1.09 2.57 -1.07
C THR A 66 -1.85 1.51 -1.85
N GLY A 67 -3.18 1.59 -1.93
CA GLY A 67 -4.04 0.68 -2.66
C GLY A 67 -5.51 0.85 -2.28
N ASP A 68 -6.41 0.30 -3.07
CA ASP A 68 -7.86 0.33 -2.82
C ASP A 68 -8.27 -0.78 -1.83
N PHE A 69 -8.01 -0.56 -0.53
CA PHE A 69 -8.25 -1.58 0.50
C PHE A 69 -9.73 -1.83 0.78
N ASN A 70 -10.60 -0.88 0.42
CA ASN A 70 -12.03 -0.96 0.69
C ASN A 70 -12.86 -1.34 -0.56
N GLY A 71 -12.28 -1.30 -1.76
CA GLY A 71 -12.93 -1.64 -3.04
C GLY A 71 -13.85 -0.55 -3.57
N ASP A 72 -13.59 0.72 -3.24
CA ASP A 72 -14.45 1.84 -3.68
C ASP A 72 -13.96 2.53 -4.95
N GLY A 73 -12.85 2.04 -5.54
CA GLY A 73 -12.23 2.54 -6.76
C GLY A 73 -11.32 3.74 -6.53
N ARG A 74 -10.92 4.00 -5.29
CA ARG A 74 -9.92 5.00 -4.93
C ARG A 74 -8.84 4.38 -4.07
N ASP A 75 -7.60 4.72 -4.36
CA ASP A 75 -6.50 4.26 -3.53
C ASP A 75 -6.50 4.96 -2.17
N ASP A 76 -6.18 4.19 -1.16
CA ASP A 76 -6.10 4.54 0.25
C ASP A 76 -4.64 4.60 0.68
N ILE A 77 -4.37 5.12 1.89
CA ILE A 77 -3.04 5.12 2.48
C ILE A 77 -2.99 4.16 3.66
N LEU A 78 -2.06 3.20 3.59
CA LEU A 78 -1.73 2.34 4.71
C LEU A 78 -0.63 2.97 5.56
N TRP A 79 -0.93 3.21 6.81
CA TRP A 79 -0.03 3.81 7.78
C TRP A 79 0.48 2.79 8.79
N ARG A 80 1.72 2.96 9.23
CA ARG A 80 2.28 2.24 10.36
C ARG A 80 2.91 3.20 11.35
N HIS A 81 2.50 3.10 12.61
CA HIS A 81 3.13 3.81 13.72
C HIS A 81 4.38 3.07 14.19
N SER A 82 5.36 3.78 14.75
CA SER A 82 6.60 3.20 15.29
C SER A 82 6.38 2.17 16.42
N SER A 83 5.22 2.22 17.08
CA SER A 83 4.78 1.19 18.04
C SER A 83 4.18 -0.07 17.39
N GLY A 84 4.09 -0.12 16.05
CA GLY A 84 3.50 -1.23 15.30
C GLY A 84 2.00 -1.10 14.99
N VAL A 85 1.32 -0.06 15.48
CA VAL A 85 -0.09 0.17 15.14
C VAL A 85 -0.23 0.43 13.64
N ILE A 86 -1.22 -0.20 13.02
CA ILE A 86 -1.59 -0.01 11.63
C ILE A 86 -2.78 0.94 11.56
N GLY A 87 -2.74 1.89 10.65
CA GLY A 87 -3.83 2.81 10.35
C GLY A 87 -4.14 2.80 8.86
N GLU A 88 -5.34 3.19 8.50
CA GLU A 88 -5.77 3.39 7.14
C GLU A 88 -6.42 4.76 6.99
N TRP A 89 -6.17 5.42 5.88
CA TRP A 89 -6.84 6.65 5.47
C TRP A 89 -7.41 6.47 4.08
N GLN A 90 -8.73 6.63 3.95
CA GLN A 90 -9.46 6.39 2.71
C GLN A 90 -9.43 7.60 1.77
N GLY A 91 -9.14 7.33 0.50
CA GLY A 91 -9.19 8.29 -0.58
C GLY A 91 -10.61 8.85 -0.80
N GLN A 92 -10.71 10.13 -1.12
CA GLN A 92 -11.97 10.83 -1.33
C GLN A 92 -12.02 11.41 -2.75
N ALA A 93 -13.21 11.55 -3.33
CA ALA A 93 -13.41 12.03 -4.69
C ALA A 93 -12.77 13.42 -5.01
N ASN A 94 -12.40 14.19 -4.01
CA ASN A 94 -11.66 15.46 -4.17
C ASN A 94 -10.16 15.29 -3.94
N GLY A 95 -9.66 14.05 -3.77
CA GLY A 95 -8.28 13.71 -3.44
C GLY A 95 -7.87 14.00 -2.00
N ALA A 96 -8.81 14.38 -1.10
CA ALA A 96 -8.55 14.40 0.33
C ALA A 96 -8.49 12.96 0.89
N PHE A 97 -8.04 12.81 2.14
CA PHE A 97 -8.04 11.53 2.83
C PHE A 97 -8.88 11.60 4.09
N ALA A 98 -9.77 10.61 4.29
CA ALA A 98 -10.52 10.44 5.51
C ALA A 98 -9.77 9.48 6.43
N ASN A 99 -9.47 9.91 7.67
CA ASN A 99 -8.84 9.05 8.66
C ASN A 99 -9.85 8.03 9.19
N THR A 100 -9.66 6.77 8.82
CA THR A 100 -10.47 5.61 9.22
C THR A 100 -9.74 4.68 10.20
N SER A 101 -8.66 5.16 10.81
CA SER A 101 -7.78 4.37 11.69
C SER A 101 -8.49 3.69 12.88
N ASN A 102 -9.73 4.05 13.18
CA ASN A 102 -10.54 3.33 14.18
C ASN A 102 -10.96 1.91 13.72
N VAL A 103 -10.86 1.63 12.43
CA VAL A 103 -11.19 0.35 11.80
C VAL A 103 -9.93 -0.49 11.56
N ALA A 104 -8.76 0.18 11.55
CA ALA A 104 -7.49 -0.46 11.31
C ALA A 104 -6.98 -1.20 12.55
N ALA A 105 -6.22 -2.22 12.31
CA ALA A 105 -5.88 -3.29 13.21
C ALA A 105 -4.99 -2.90 14.39
N ASN A 106 -4.99 -3.78 15.37
CA ASN A 106 -4.08 -3.90 16.49
C ASN A 106 -2.60 -3.72 16.10
N ALA A 107 -1.76 -3.38 17.07
CA ALA A 107 -0.33 -3.30 16.88
C ALA A 107 0.24 -4.62 16.34
N VAL A 108 0.96 -4.53 15.25
CA VAL A 108 1.74 -5.63 14.64
C VAL A 108 3.17 -5.52 15.14
N ASP A 109 3.72 -6.62 15.66
CA ASP A 109 5.11 -6.64 16.11
C ASP A 109 6.07 -6.11 15.02
N ASN A 110 7.06 -5.30 15.43
CA ASN A 110 7.98 -4.65 14.50
C ASN A 110 8.94 -5.60 13.77
N SER A 111 8.94 -6.90 14.11
CA SER A 111 9.60 -7.94 13.31
C SER A 111 8.87 -8.26 11.99
N TRP A 112 7.60 -7.83 11.85
CA TRP A 112 6.84 -7.90 10.61
C TRP A 112 6.97 -6.61 9.80
N SER A 113 7.12 -6.73 8.51
CA SER A 113 7.09 -5.61 7.54
C SER A 113 6.07 -5.87 6.45
N VAL A 114 5.46 -4.82 5.93
CA VAL A 114 4.68 -4.90 4.69
C VAL A 114 5.66 -5.19 3.56
N ALA A 115 5.45 -6.29 2.86
CA ALA A 115 6.30 -6.75 1.76
C ALA A 115 5.65 -6.52 0.39
N GLY A 116 4.34 -6.30 0.36
CA GLY A 116 3.58 -5.98 -0.84
C GLY A 116 2.14 -5.61 -0.52
N VAL A 117 1.50 -4.96 -1.46
CA VAL A 117 0.07 -4.62 -1.49
C VAL A 117 -0.49 -5.07 -2.83
N GLY A 118 -1.73 -5.52 -2.87
CA GLY A 118 -2.46 -5.87 -4.08
C GLY A 118 -3.61 -6.83 -3.78
N ASP A 119 -4.49 -7.01 -4.75
CA ASP A 119 -5.63 -7.93 -4.66
C ASP A 119 -5.20 -9.38 -4.89
N PHE A 120 -4.64 -10.04 -3.85
CA PHE A 120 -4.12 -11.41 -3.95
C PHE A 120 -5.22 -12.46 -4.07
N ASN A 121 -6.45 -12.14 -3.66
CA ASN A 121 -7.57 -13.07 -3.67
C ASN A 121 -8.55 -12.87 -4.85
N GLY A 122 -8.44 -11.74 -5.58
CA GLY A 122 -9.29 -11.42 -6.73
C GLY A 122 -10.69 -10.94 -6.35
N ASP A 123 -10.85 -10.32 -5.18
CA ASP A 123 -12.16 -9.86 -4.70
C ASP A 123 -12.41 -8.36 -4.97
N GLY A 124 -11.45 -7.68 -5.62
CA GLY A 124 -11.53 -6.27 -5.99
C GLY A 124 -11.13 -5.34 -4.87
N ARG A 125 -10.47 -5.83 -3.82
CA ARG A 125 -9.89 -5.03 -2.74
C ARG A 125 -8.42 -5.40 -2.57
N ASP A 126 -7.60 -4.40 -2.35
CA ASP A 126 -6.20 -4.66 -2.07
C ASP A 126 -6.01 -5.25 -0.67
N ASP A 127 -5.08 -6.18 -0.60
CA ASP A 127 -4.67 -6.94 0.56
C ASP A 127 -3.25 -6.53 0.98
N ILE A 128 -2.83 -6.92 2.17
CA ILE A 128 -1.48 -6.67 2.67
C ILE A 128 -0.72 -7.98 2.76
N PHE A 129 0.40 -8.08 2.04
CA PHE A 129 1.34 -9.18 2.17
C PHE A 129 2.42 -8.82 3.19
N TRP A 130 2.49 -9.60 4.27
CA TRP A 130 3.40 -9.39 5.38
C TRP A 130 4.56 -10.37 5.36
N ARG A 131 5.75 -9.89 5.73
CA ARG A 131 6.92 -10.71 5.96
C ARG A 131 7.54 -10.46 7.34
N HIS A 132 7.78 -11.54 8.07
CA HIS A 132 8.50 -11.52 9.33
C HIS A 132 10.01 -11.61 9.12
N SER A 133 10.80 -11.05 10.03
CA SER A 133 12.29 -11.12 10.00
C SER A 133 12.85 -12.54 10.07
N SER A 134 12.08 -13.53 10.56
CA SER A 134 12.43 -14.95 10.51
C SER A 134 12.12 -15.62 9.17
N GLY A 135 11.52 -14.90 8.20
CA GLY A 135 11.08 -15.44 6.93
C GLY A 135 9.61 -15.91 6.91
N ALA A 136 8.90 -15.92 8.03
CA ALA A 136 7.47 -16.23 8.02
C ALA A 136 6.70 -15.17 7.20
N ILE A 137 5.62 -15.59 6.56
CA ILE A 137 4.74 -14.75 5.75
C ILE A 137 3.29 -14.88 6.22
N THR A 138 2.50 -13.88 6.00
CA THR A 138 1.05 -13.89 6.18
C THR A 138 0.40 -12.85 5.29
N GLU A 139 -0.88 -12.98 5.08
CA GLU A 139 -1.71 -12.01 4.37
C GLU A 139 -2.80 -11.47 5.27
N TRP A 140 -3.14 -10.23 5.06
CA TRP A 140 -4.32 -9.60 5.62
C TRP A 140 -5.21 -9.15 4.48
N LEU A 141 -6.42 -9.69 4.41
CA LEU A 141 -7.39 -9.40 3.35
C LEU A 141 -8.17 -8.14 3.66
N GLY A 142 -8.29 -7.26 2.65
CA GLY A 142 -9.05 -6.02 2.71
C GLY A 142 -10.55 -6.26 2.83
N ARG A 143 -11.27 -5.36 3.47
CA ARG A 143 -12.72 -5.39 3.65
C ARG A 143 -13.36 -4.07 3.21
N SER A 144 -14.61 -4.14 2.79
CA SER A 144 -15.37 -2.96 2.33
C SER A 144 -15.56 -1.87 3.38
N ASP A 145 -15.24 -2.11 4.65
CA ASP A 145 -15.26 -1.11 5.71
C ASP A 145 -13.86 -0.53 6.01
N GLY A 146 -12.83 -0.92 5.23
CA GLY A 146 -11.44 -0.52 5.41
C GLY A 146 -10.71 -1.29 6.51
N SER A 147 -11.36 -2.28 7.15
CA SER A 147 -10.66 -3.17 8.06
C SER A 147 -9.95 -4.31 7.33
N PHE A 148 -9.07 -5.01 8.04
CA PHE A 148 -8.37 -6.17 7.51
C PHE A 148 -8.66 -7.42 8.32
N VAL A 149 -8.72 -8.57 7.64
CA VAL A 149 -8.79 -9.88 8.29
C VAL A 149 -7.49 -10.66 8.07
N ASN A 150 -6.91 -11.15 9.15
CA ASN A 150 -5.71 -11.98 9.08
C ASN A 150 -6.03 -13.33 8.43
N ASN A 151 -5.33 -13.65 7.34
CA ASN A 151 -5.45 -14.90 6.56
C ASN A 151 -4.28 -15.87 6.80
N SER A 152 -3.68 -15.85 8.00
CA SER A 152 -2.48 -16.61 8.32
C SER A 152 -2.62 -18.14 8.13
N GLY A 153 -3.84 -18.66 8.08
CA GLY A 153 -4.12 -20.07 7.79
C GLY A 153 -3.87 -20.47 6.33
N ALA A 154 -3.92 -19.51 5.41
CA ALA A 154 -3.70 -19.72 3.98
C ALA A 154 -2.25 -19.42 3.55
N ALA A 155 -1.54 -18.56 4.27
CA ALA A 155 -0.19 -18.06 3.94
C ALA A 155 0.92 -18.68 4.82
N ALA A 156 0.89 -19.96 5.11
CA ALA A 156 1.60 -20.57 6.23
C ALA A 156 3.01 -21.13 5.92
N ASN A 157 3.81 -20.54 5.06
CA ASN A 157 5.17 -21.02 4.83
C ASN A 157 6.22 -19.96 5.13
N ALA A 158 7.26 -20.35 5.87
CA ALA A 158 8.44 -19.52 6.00
C ALA A 158 9.27 -19.60 4.71
N VAL A 159 9.62 -18.43 4.17
CA VAL A 159 10.53 -18.28 3.03
C VAL A 159 11.91 -17.92 3.57
N ASP A 160 12.92 -18.65 3.16
CA ASP A 160 14.31 -18.38 3.55
C ASP A 160 14.69 -16.91 3.27
N ASN A 161 15.45 -16.30 4.18
CA ASN A 161 15.83 -14.89 4.09
C ASN A 161 16.80 -14.55 2.95
N SER A 162 17.30 -15.55 2.23
CA SER A 162 18.01 -15.33 0.95
C SER A 162 17.08 -14.86 -0.18
N TRP A 163 15.76 -15.02 -0.01
CA TRP A 163 14.74 -14.51 -0.93
C TRP A 163 14.16 -13.18 -0.46
N SER A 164 13.97 -12.26 -1.38
CA SER A 164 13.33 -10.96 -1.16
C SER A 164 12.17 -10.77 -2.14
N VAL A 165 11.08 -10.19 -1.67
CA VAL A 165 10.03 -9.69 -2.56
C VAL A 165 10.59 -8.50 -3.34
N VAL A 166 10.42 -8.51 -4.66
CA VAL A 166 10.92 -7.47 -5.56
C VAL A 166 9.81 -6.81 -6.38
N GLY A 167 8.60 -7.28 -6.26
CA GLY A 167 7.42 -6.71 -6.88
C GLY A 167 6.18 -7.53 -6.63
N THR A 168 5.04 -6.90 -6.80
CA THR A 168 3.72 -7.51 -6.85
C THR A 168 3.02 -7.06 -8.14
N GLY A 169 2.14 -7.86 -8.69
CA GLY A 169 1.38 -7.56 -9.91
C GLY A 169 0.71 -8.81 -10.45
N ASP A 170 -0.26 -8.65 -11.32
CA ASP A 170 -0.90 -9.77 -12.03
C ASP A 170 -0.02 -10.18 -13.23
N PHE A 171 0.90 -11.13 -13.01
CA PHE A 171 1.87 -11.54 -14.05
C PHE A 171 1.30 -12.62 -14.98
N ASN A 172 0.22 -13.29 -14.57
CA ASN A 172 -0.41 -14.36 -15.36
C ASN A 172 -1.71 -13.90 -16.07
N GLY A 173 -2.27 -12.73 -15.74
CA GLY A 173 -3.47 -12.16 -16.34
C GLY A 173 -4.77 -12.77 -15.81
N ASP A 174 -4.78 -13.34 -14.59
CA ASP A 174 -5.96 -13.99 -14.01
C ASP A 174 -6.79 -13.06 -13.10
N GLY A 175 -6.38 -11.79 -12.97
CA GLY A 175 -7.04 -10.76 -12.18
C GLY A 175 -6.69 -10.80 -10.69
N ARG A 176 -5.67 -11.56 -10.31
CA ARG A 176 -5.12 -11.59 -8.95
C ARG A 176 -3.68 -11.11 -8.94
N THR A 177 -3.32 -10.46 -7.85
CA THR A 177 -1.94 -10.04 -7.64
C THR A 177 -1.07 -11.23 -7.27
N ASP A 178 0.06 -11.36 -7.96
CA ASP A 178 1.11 -12.36 -7.73
C ASP A 178 2.29 -11.71 -6.99
N VAL A 179 3.18 -12.52 -6.42
CA VAL A 179 4.40 -12.06 -5.74
C VAL A 179 5.64 -12.51 -6.49
N LEU A 180 6.44 -11.56 -6.92
CA LEU A 180 7.74 -11.83 -7.55
C LEU A 180 8.84 -11.84 -6.50
N TRP A 181 9.55 -12.96 -6.42
CA TRP A 181 10.67 -13.19 -5.51
C TRP A 181 12.00 -13.17 -6.25
N ARG A 182 13.02 -12.66 -5.59
CA ARG A 182 14.41 -12.75 -6.04
C ARG A 182 15.29 -13.34 -4.95
N HIS A 183 16.00 -14.40 -5.30
CA HIS A 183 17.05 -15.00 -4.45
C HIS A 183 18.34 -14.17 -4.52
N SER A 184 19.16 -14.17 -3.47
CA SER A 184 20.46 -13.49 -3.40
C SER A 184 21.46 -13.97 -4.47
N SER A 185 21.30 -15.19 -5.00
CA SER A 185 22.07 -15.71 -6.13
C SER A 185 21.60 -15.18 -7.51
N GLY A 186 20.53 -14.36 -7.56
CA GLY A 186 19.96 -13.82 -8.79
C GLY A 186 18.82 -14.63 -9.40
N VAL A 187 18.44 -15.77 -8.81
CA VAL A 187 17.28 -16.56 -9.27
C VAL A 187 15.98 -15.84 -8.93
N PHE A 188 15.00 -15.93 -9.84
CA PHE A 188 13.65 -15.42 -9.66
C PHE A 188 12.66 -16.58 -9.47
N ALA A 189 11.62 -16.33 -8.69
CA ALA A 189 10.45 -17.20 -8.52
C ALA A 189 9.20 -16.33 -8.47
N GLU A 190 8.09 -16.87 -8.90
CA GLU A 190 6.77 -16.25 -8.84
C GLU A 190 5.84 -17.12 -8.00
N TRP A 191 5.04 -16.48 -7.17
CA TRP A 191 3.96 -17.11 -6.43
C TRP A 191 2.66 -16.48 -6.86
N GLN A 192 1.71 -17.32 -7.27
CA GLN A 192 0.45 -16.86 -7.84
C GLN A 192 -0.61 -16.70 -6.77
N GLY A 193 -1.33 -15.58 -6.85
CA GLY A 193 -2.51 -15.33 -6.03
C GLY A 193 -3.58 -16.37 -6.26
N SER A 194 -4.34 -16.70 -5.22
CA SER A 194 -5.46 -17.64 -5.32
C SER A 194 -6.73 -17.10 -4.68
N ALA A 195 -7.90 -17.60 -5.09
CA ALA A 195 -9.20 -17.16 -4.55
C ALA A 195 -9.35 -17.33 -3.02
N SER A 196 -8.46 -18.05 -2.37
CA SER A 196 -8.40 -18.16 -0.90
C SER A 196 -7.47 -17.12 -0.26
N GLY A 197 -6.78 -16.31 -1.07
CA GLY A 197 -5.67 -15.45 -0.65
C GLY A 197 -4.41 -16.23 -0.29
N ALA A 198 -4.30 -17.52 -0.64
CA ALA A 198 -3.05 -18.26 -0.50
C ALA A 198 -2.14 -17.99 -1.72
N LEU A 199 -0.83 -17.93 -1.48
CA LEU A 199 0.22 -17.77 -2.48
C LEU A 199 0.99 -19.10 -2.67
#